data_6afa0dfa126b39869912e3acd50902bc
#
_entry.id   6afa0dfa126b39869912e3acd50902bc
#
_cell.length_a   1.000
_cell.length_b   1.000
_cell.length_c   1.000
_cell.angle_alpha   90.00
_cell.angle_beta   90.00
_cell.angle_gamma   90.00
#
_symmetry.space_group_name_H-M   'P 1'
#
loop_
_entity.id
_entity.type
_entity.pdbx_description
1 polymer ?
#
loop_
_entity_poly.entity_id
_entity_poly.type
_entity_poly.pdbx_seq_one_letter_code
_entity_poly.pdbx_strand_id
1 'polypeptide(L)'
;MGGLFRWSHEPPRYLRGMAADLSWMRERYEQLRSQGLDWDPPALQSASEPRCMVNGREMIMLSANNYLNLATHPKVVEAAVEATRKYGAGSGSVRAIAGTLDLHLEAERVCARFKEVEAVLIYSAGYTANVGLIPTLVRGSEDVIISDELNHGSIIDGVRLTKASRAVYQHNDMAALEQVLREHSGSERKLIITDGVFSMDGDIARLDEITELAEQHDAMVFVDDCHGEGVLGEGRGIVAHFGLQGRVTFEI
;
A
#
# COMPACT_ATOMS: atom_id res chain seq x y z
N MET A 1 -13.36 -12.97 -28.46
CA MET A 1 -14.16 -13.89 -27.63
C MET A 1 -14.30 -13.25 -26.24
N GLY A 2 -15.28 -12.38 -26.09
CA GLY A 2 -15.55 -11.64 -24.85
C GLY A 2 -16.68 -12.31 -24.08
N GLY A 3 -16.35 -13.15 -23.15
CA GLY A 3 -17.34 -13.87 -22.36
C GLY A 3 -16.76 -14.34 -21.04
N LEU A 4 -16.20 -13.41 -20.25
CA LEU A 4 -15.74 -13.72 -18.90
C LEU A 4 -16.70 -13.09 -17.89
N PHE A 5 -17.47 -13.97 -17.24
CA PHE A 5 -18.32 -13.70 -16.07
C PHE A 5 -19.44 -12.66 -16.26
N ARG A 6 -20.33 -12.84 -17.24
CA ARG A 6 -21.69 -12.39 -17.06
C ARG A 6 -22.36 -13.33 -16.05
N TRP A 7 -22.70 -12.83 -14.88
CA TRP A 7 -23.58 -13.53 -13.96
C TRP A 7 -24.86 -13.87 -14.74
N SER A 8 -25.04 -15.15 -15.05
CA SER A 8 -26.33 -15.63 -15.60
C SER A 8 -27.41 -15.29 -14.59
N HIS A 9 -28.61 -14.93 -15.06
CA HIS A 9 -29.73 -14.63 -14.18
C HIS A 9 -30.16 -15.81 -13.29
N GLU A 10 -29.59 -17.00 -13.51
CA GLU A 10 -29.76 -18.15 -12.63
C GLU A 10 -28.55 -18.31 -11.70
N PRO A 11 -28.78 -18.54 -10.39
CA PRO A 11 -27.66 -18.83 -9.49
C PRO A 11 -26.92 -20.09 -9.96
N PRO A 12 -25.58 -20.12 -9.89
CA PRO A 12 -24.81 -21.31 -10.21
C PRO A 12 -25.34 -22.53 -9.47
N ARG A 13 -25.36 -23.69 -10.13
CA ARG A 13 -25.94 -24.94 -9.57
C ARG A 13 -25.43 -25.30 -8.18
N TYR A 14 -24.19 -24.94 -7.85
CA TYR A 14 -23.57 -25.17 -6.54
C TYR A 14 -24.12 -24.27 -5.41
N LEU A 15 -24.87 -23.20 -5.74
CA LEU A 15 -25.59 -22.39 -4.75
C LEU A 15 -27.00 -22.87 -4.47
N ARG A 16 -27.51 -23.88 -5.23
CA ARG A 16 -28.81 -24.48 -4.98
C ARG A 16 -28.70 -25.42 -3.77
N GLY A 17 -29.37 -25.07 -2.69
CA GLY A 17 -29.38 -25.86 -1.45
C GLY A 17 -28.54 -25.30 -0.32
N MET A 18 -27.96 -24.10 -0.47
CA MET A 18 -27.36 -23.41 0.67
C MET A 18 -28.43 -23.02 1.69
N ALA A 19 -28.13 -23.28 2.98
CA ALA A 19 -29.06 -22.99 4.08
C ALA A 19 -29.22 -21.48 4.34
N ALA A 20 -28.32 -20.63 3.81
CA ALA A 20 -28.38 -19.17 3.97
C ALA A 20 -29.06 -18.52 2.76
N ASP A 21 -29.96 -17.58 3.02
CA ASP A 21 -30.50 -16.69 1.99
C ASP A 21 -29.47 -15.64 1.60
N LEU A 22 -29.01 -15.69 0.36
CA LEU A 22 -28.02 -14.74 -0.21
C LEU A 22 -28.67 -13.74 -1.18
N SER A 23 -29.99 -13.63 -1.20
CA SER A 23 -30.72 -12.69 -2.07
C SER A 23 -30.27 -11.24 -1.87
N TRP A 24 -29.96 -10.86 -0.63
CA TRP A 24 -29.46 -9.53 -0.27
C TRP A 24 -28.19 -9.13 -1.03
N MET A 25 -27.31 -10.08 -1.37
CA MET A 25 -26.10 -9.79 -2.15
C MET A 25 -26.44 -9.37 -3.57
N ARG A 26 -27.42 -10.03 -4.17
CA ARG A 26 -27.91 -9.69 -5.51
C ARG A 26 -28.62 -8.34 -5.50
N GLU A 27 -29.50 -8.12 -4.54
CA GLU A 27 -30.21 -6.84 -4.37
C GLU A 27 -29.20 -5.68 -4.20
N ARG A 28 -28.15 -5.89 -3.39
CA ARG A 28 -27.09 -4.90 -3.21
C ARG A 28 -26.31 -4.65 -4.50
N TYR A 29 -25.98 -5.70 -5.24
CA TYR A 29 -25.29 -5.57 -6.53
C TYR A 29 -26.14 -4.79 -7.55
N GLU A 30 -27.41 -5.13 -7.70
CA GLU A 30 -28.32 -4.42 -8.60
C GLU A 30 -28.52 -2.95 -8.20
N GLN A 31 -28.55 -2.67 -6.91
CA GLN A 31 -28.58 -1.30 -6.40
C GLN A 31 -27.32 -0.52 -6.82
N LEU A 32 -26.13 -1.08 -6.60
CA LEU A 32 -24.86 -0.45 -7.00
C LEU A 32 -24.82 -0.24 -8.52
N ARG A 33 -25.23 -1.26 -9.28
CA ARG A 33 -25.27 -1.19 -10.74
C ARG A 33 -26.22 -0.11 -11.24
N SER A 34 -27.40 0.03 -10.63
CA SER A 34 -28.36 1.08 -11.00
C SER A 34 -27.83 2.51 -10.76
N GLN A 35 -26.83 2.64 -9.87
CA GLN A 35 -26.13 3.88 -9.55
C GLN A 35 -24.85 4.08 -10.36
N GLY A 36 -24.49 3.12 -11.24
CA GLY A 36 -23.21 3.13 -11.96
C GLY A 36 -21.99 2.92 -11.07
N LEU A 37 -22.19 2.28 -9.91
CA LEU A 37 -21.16 1.98 -8.91
C LEU A 37 -20.74 0.51 -8.90
N ASP A 38 -21.22 -0.27 -9.88
CA ASP A 38 -20.77 -1.65 -10.09
C ASP A 38 -19.34 -1.64 -10.63
N TRP A 39 -18.53 -2.55 -10.11
CA TRP A 39 -17.15 -2.68 -10.53
C TRP A 39 -17.06 -3.59 -11.76
N ASP A 40 -16.90 -3.00 -12.94
CA ASP A 40 -16.63 -3.69 -14.21
C ASP A 40 -15.31 -3.15 -14.82
N PRO A 41 -14.15 -3.52 -14.26
CA PRO A 41 -12.87 -2.99 -14.71
C PRO A 41 -12.57 -3.41 -16.16
N PRO A 42 -12.08 -2.50 -17.01
CA PRO A 42 -11.74 -2.81 -18.36
C PRO A 42 -10.57 -3.80 -18.44
N ALA A 43 -10.67 -4.80 -19.33
CA ALA A 43 -9.60 -5.78 -19.51
C ALA A 43 -8.43 -5.20 -20.30
N LEU A 44 -7.24 -5.25 -19.71
CA LEU A 44 -5.99 -4.97 -20.39
C LEU A 44 -5.60 -6.19 -21.25
N GLN A 45 -5.39 -5.98 -22.54
CA GLN A 45 -5.13 -7.04 -23.54
C GLN A 45 -3.68 -7.06 -24.04
N SER A 46 -2.84 -6.22 -23.48
CA SER A 46 -1.40 -6.15 -23.71
C SER A 46 -0.67 -5.99 -22.38
N ALA A 47 0.65 -5.87 -22.41
CA ALA A 47 1.41 -5.43 -21.26
C ALA A 47 0.99 -4.01 -20.81
N SER A 48 1.20 -3.70 -19.53
CA SER A 48 0.99 -2.36 -18.99
C SER A 48 2.17 -1.48 -19.37
N GLU A 49 2.06 -0.86 -20.54
CA GLU A 49 3.04 0.07 -21.09
C GLU A 49 2.37 1.44 -21.34
N PRO A 50 3.12 2.52 -21.64
CA PRO A 50 2.54 3.83 -21.94
C PRO A 50 1.46 3.82 -23.04
N ARG A 51 1.54 2.86 -23.97
CA ARG A 51 0.48 2.51 -24.93
C ARG A 51 0.08 1.06 -24.72
N CYS A 52 -1.19 0.82 -24.54
CA CYS A 52 -1.72 -0.51 -24.25
C CYS A 52 -3.05 -0.76 -24.96
N MET A 53 -3.43 -2.02 -25.07
CA MET A 53 -4.71 -2.45 -25.64
C MET A 53 -5.74 -2.65 -24.56
N VAL A 54 -6.84 -1.90 -24.61
CA VAL A 54 -7.96 -2.00 -23.67
C VAL A 54 -9.25 -2.15 -24.48
N ASN A 55 -9.98 -3.22 -24.26
CA ASN A 55 -11.23 -3.52 -24.97
C ASN A 55 -11.12 -3.40 -26.51
N GLY A 56 -9.99 -3.90 -27.06
CA GLY A 56 -9.73 -3.89 -28.51
C GLY A 56 -9.31 -2.53 -29.08
N ARG A 57 -8.97 -1.55 -28.25
CA ARG A 57 -8.51 -0.21 -28.68
C ARG A 57 -7.16 0.10 -28.08
N GLU A 58 -6.29 0.75 -28.86
CA GLU A 58 -5.06 1.33 -28.32
C GLU A 58 -5.40 2.56 -27.47
N MET A 59 -4.86 2.58 -26.26
CA MET A 59 -5.08 3.65 -25.28
C MET A 59 -3.74 4.14 -24.71
N ILE A 60 -3.69 5.40 -24.29
CA ILE A 60 -2.58 5.94 -23.50
C ILE A 60 -2.88 5.61 -22.03
N MET A 61 -1.92 4.94 -21.37
CA MET A 61 -2.03 4.53 -19.99
C MET A 61 -1.52 5.63 -19.06
N LEU A 62 -2.44 6.27 -18.32
CA LEU A 62 -2.13 7.31 -17.32
C LEU A 62 -2.45 6.87 -15.88
N SER A 63 -2.96 5.65 -15.69
CA SER A 63 -3.45 5.16 -14.40
C SER A 63 -2.71 3.92 -13.87
N ALA A 64 -1.58 3.54 -14.49
CA ALA A 64 -0.79 2.42 -14.03
C ALA A 64 0.25 2.87 -13.00
N ASN A 65 0.54 1.99 -12.02
CA ASN A 65 1.63 2.18 -11.06
C ASN A 65 3.01 1.79 -11.63
N ASN A 66 3.09 1.50 -12.93
CA ASN A 66 4.33 1.17 -13.64
C ASN A 66 5.08 2.44 -14.08
N TYR A 67 5.33 3.35 -13.15
CA TYR A 67 5.85 4.72 -13.41
C TYR A 67 7.13 4.74 -14.26
N LEU A 68 8.05 3.81 -14.03
CA LEU A 68 9.32 3.69 -14.73
C LEU A 68 9.27 2.73 -15.93
N ASN A 69 8.09 2.21 -16.25
CA ASN A 69 7.89 1.20 -17.30
C ASN A 69 8.83 -0.03 -17.17
N LEU A 70 9.08 -0.48 -15.94
CA LEU A 70 9.99 -1.60 -15.67
C LEU A 70 9.33 -2.97 -15.81
N ALA A 71 7.99 -3.05 -15.83
CA ALA A 71 7.27 -4.33 -15.90
C ALA A 71 7.60 -5.14 -17.17
N THR A 72 7.96 -4.48 -18.26
CA THR A 72 8.38 -5.11 -19.54
C THR A 72 9.86 -4.93 -19.84
N HIS A 73 10.63 -4.37 -18.91
CA HIS A 73 12.06 -4.16 -19.14
C HIS A 73 12.79 -5.50 -19.30
N PRO A 74 13.58 -5.71 -20.39
CA PRO A 74 14.15 -7.02 -20.71
C PRO A 74 14.96 -7.63 -19.56
N LYS A 75 15.76 -6.86 -18.84
CA LYS A 75 16.55 -7.35 -17.69
C LYS A 75 15.66 -7.81 -16.53
N VAL A 76 14.52 -7.14 -16.29
CA VAL A 76 13.59 -7.52 -15.23
C VAL A 76 12.87 -8.81 -15.60
N VAL A 77 12.41 -8.90 -16.85
CA VAL A 77 11.73 -10.10 -17.38
C VAL A 77 12.66 -11.30 -17.33
N GLU A 78 13.91 -11.18 -17.81
CA GLU A 78 14.87 -12.29 -17.80
C GLU A 78 15.21 -12.73 -16.38
N ALA A 79 15.45 -11.80 -15.45
CA ALA A 79 15.68 -12.14 -14.04
C ALA A 79 14.49 -12.90 -13.42
N ALA A 80 13.26 -12.53 -13.76
CA ALA A 80 12.06 -13.22 -13.30
C ALA A 80 11.98 -14.66 -13.88
N VAL A 81 12.32 -14.82 -15.17
CA VAL A 81 12.36 -16.12 -15.85
C VAL A 81 13.43 -17.03 -15.22
N GLU A 82 14.63 -16.51 -14.99
CA GLU A 82 15.72 -17.26 -14.35
C GLU A 82 15.36 -17.67 -12.91
N ALA A 83 14.79 -16.76 -12.13
CA ALA A 83 14.32 -17.05 -10.78
C ALA A 83 13.24 -18.13 -10.78
N THR A 84 12.28 -18.05 -11.71
CA THR A 84 11.23 -19.08 -11.86
C THR A 84 11.81 -20.44 -12.23
N ARG A 85 12.80 -20.50 -13.11
CA ARG A 85 13.48 -21.77 -13.47
C ARG A 85 14.23 -22.37 -12.27
N LYS A 86 14.84 -21.54 -11.42
CA LYS A 86 15.63 -21.98 -10.26
C LYS A 86 14.76 -22.37 -9.07
N TYR A 87 13.73 -21.58 -8.75
CA TYR A 87 12.98 -21.69 -7.50
C TYR A 87 11.54 -22.19 -7.69
N GLY A 88 11.04 -22.28 -8.93
CA GLY A 88 9.63 -22.54 -9.22
C GLY A 88 8.78 -21.26 -9.19
N ALA A 89 7.47 -21.44 -9.30
CA ALA A 89 6.51 -20.33 -9.38
C ALA A 89 6.22 -19.62 -8.04
N GLY A 90 6.78 -20.11 -6.94
CA GLY A 90 6.61 -19.54 -5.61
C GLY A 90 7.42 -20.26 -4.54
N SER A 91 7.42 -19.74 -3.33
CA SER A 91 8.25 -20.25 -2.22
C SER A 91 7.74 -21.55 -1.60
N GLY A 92 6.53 -21.99 -1.92
CA GLY A 92 5.92 -23.21 -1.40
C GLY A 92 5.54 -23.20 0.08
N SER A 93 5.88 -22.15 0.83
CA SER A 93 5.58 -22.01 2.25
C SER A 93 5.59 -20.54 2.67
N VAL A 94 5.13 -20.26 3.90
CA VAL A 94 5.28 -18.95 4.53
C VAL A 94 6.74 -18.72 4.93
N ARG A 95 7.18 -17.46 4.90
CA ARG A 95 8.57 -17.08 5.18
C ARG A 95 9.09 -17.57 6.53
N ALA A 96 8.26 -17.52 7.56
CA ALA A 96 8.66 -17.88 8.93
C ALA A 96 8.90 -19.39 9.14
N ILE A 97 8.46 -20.26 8.22
CA ILE A 97 8.60 -21.72 8.35
C ILE A 97 9.63 -22.25 7.37
N ALA A 98 9.32 -22.29 6.07
CA ALA A 98 10.16 -22.87 5.03
C ALA A 98 10.13 -22.10 3.70
N GLY A 99 9.53 -20.89 3.68
CA GLY A 99 9.32 -20.08 2.47
C GLY A 99 10.32 -18.93 2.31
N THR A 100 11.35 -18.81 3.15
CA THR A 100 12.39 -17.80 2.95
C THR A 100 13.45 -18.36 1.99
N LEU A 101 13.46 -17.84 0.78
CA LEU A 101 14.48 -18.13 -0.23
C LEU A 101 15.70 -17.20 -0.03
N ASP A 102 16.88 -17.62 -0.49
CA ASP A 102 18.07 -16.77 -0.56
C ASP A 102 17.81 -15.49 -1.39
N LEU A 103 16.97 -15.60 -2.42
CA LEU A 103 16.52 -14.47 -3.23
C LEU A 103 15.81 -13.37 -2.41
N HIS A 104 15.00 -13.74 -1.41
CA HIS A 104 14.38 -12.76 -0.53
C HIS A 104 15.43 -11.98 0.27
N LEU A 105 16.39 -12.71 0.87
CA LEU A 105 17.45 -12.11 1.67
C LEU A 105 18.38 -11.22 0.83
N GLU A 106 18.64 -11.60 -0.42
CA GLU A 106 19.42 -10.79 -1.35
C GLU A 106 18.68 -9.51 -1.70
N ALA A 107 17.39 -9.60 -2.05
CA ALA A 107 16.58 -8.43 -2.37
C ALA A 107 16.48 -7.46 -1.17
N GLU A 108 16.22 -7.96 0.04
CA GLU A 108 16.20 -7.15 1.27
C GLU A 108 17.52 -6.41 1.47
N ARG A 109 18.66 -7.09 1.28
CA ARG A 109 19.99 -6.50 1.42
C ARG A 109 20.29 -5.46 0.35
N VAL A 110 19.86 -5.69 -0.90
CA VAL A 110 20.02 -4.73 -2.00
C VAL A 110 19.16 -3.49 -1.75
N CYS A 111 17.90 -3.69 -1.37
CA CYS A 111 16.99 -2.58 -1.04
C CYS A 111 17.50 -1.76 0.14
N ALA A 112 17.99 -2.40 1.22
CA ALA A 112 18.53 -1.70 2.37
C ALA A 112 19.71 -0.79 2.00
N ARG A 113 20.63 -1.29 1.14
CA ARG A 113 21.73 -0.45 0.63
C ARG A 113 21.26 0.71 -0.25
N PHE A 114 20.27 0.46 -1.11
CA PHE A 114 19.72 1.48 -2.00
C PHE A 114 19.00 2.59 -1.23
N LYS A 115 18.23 2.20 -0.23
CA LYS A 115 17.47 3.12 0.63
C LYS A 115 18.34 3.77 1.73
N GLU A 116 19.55 3.30 1.94
CA GLU A 116 20.44 3.75 3.01
C GLU A 116 19.82 3.56 4.41
N VAL A 117 19.14 2.41 4.61
CA VAL A 117 18.51 2.03 5.88
C VAL A 117 19.20 0.79 6.48
N GLU A 118 19.00 0.57 7.79
CA GLU A 118 19.61 -0.55 8.52
C GLU A 118 19.11 -1.90 8.00
N ALA A 119 17.81 -2.03 7.76
CA ALA A 119 17.19 -3.28 7.31
C ALA A 119 15.94 -3.03 6.48
N VAL A 120 15.63 -3.99 5.62
CA VAL A 120 14.38 -4.04 4.83
C VAL A 120 13.74 -5.42 5.03
N LEU A 121 12.43 -5.45 5.08
CA LEU A 121 11.63 -6.67 5.10
C LEU A 121 10.62 -6.64 3.94
N ILE A 122 10.67 -7.65 3.07
CA ILE A 122 9.79 -7.75 1.91
C ILE A 122 8.45 -8.39 2.29
N TYR A 123 7.37 -7.73 1.94
CA TYR A 123 5.99 -8.21 1.95
C TYR A 123 5.48 -8.46 0.53
N SER A 124 4.38 -9.20 0.41
CA SER A 124 3.77 -9.51 -0.89
C SER A 124 3.05 -8.31 -1.54
N ALA A 125 2.71 -7.29 -0.76
CA ALA A 125 2.07 -6.06 -1.21
C ALA A 125 2.19 -4.98 -0.13
N GLY A 126 2.10 -3.69 -0.50
CA GLY A 126 2.04 -2.57 0.45
C GLY A 126 0.87 -2.67 1.42
N TYR A 127 -0.32 -3.12 0.93
CA TYR A 127 -1.46 -3.41 1.81
C TYR A 127 -1.09 -4.38 2.94
N THR A 128 -0.42 -5.50 2.62
CA THR A 128 -0.02 -6.49 3.64
C THR A 128 1.10 -5.98 4.54
N ALA A 129 1.94 -5.09 4.05
CA ALA A 129 2.96 -4.41 4.85
C ALA A 129 2.29 -3.51 5.89
N ASN A 130 1.36 -2.64 5.50
CA ASN A 130 0.62 -1.76 6.41
C ASN A 130 -0.15 -2.54 7.48
N VAL A 131 -0.98 -3.51 7.09
CA VAL A 131 -1.79 -4.28 8.06
C VAL A 131 -0.95 -5.23 8.92
N GLY A 132 0.23 -5.62 8.46
CA GLY A 132 1.17 -6.45 9.21
C GLY A 132 2.04 -5.66 10.17
N LEU A 133 2.51 -4.47 9.77
CA LEU A 133 3.48 -3.70 10.54
C LEU A 133 2.82 -2.77 11.56
N ILE A 134 1.82 -1.97 11.16
CA ILE A 134 1.20 -0.98 12.05
C ILE A 134 0.77 -1.55 13.41
N PRO A 135 0.09 -2.72 13.49
CA PRO A 135 -0.31 -3.29 14.78
C PRO A 135 0.86 -3.73 15.67
N THR A 136 2.05 -3.88 15.12
CA THR A 136 3.24 -4.29 15.89
C THR A 136 3.98 -3.12 16.54
N LEU A 137 3.74 -1.88 16.05
CA LEU A 137 4.43 -0.67 16.49
C LEU A 137 3.82 -0.06 17.75
N VAL A 138 2.58 -0.38 18.05
CA VAL A 138 1.83 0.11 19.21
C VAL A 138 1.41 -1.05 20.10
N ARG A 139 1.27 -0.80 21.41
CA ARG A 139 0.99 -1.86 22.41
C ARG A 139 -0.46 -1.90 22.85
N GLY A 140 -1.09 -0.76 23.05
CA GLY A 140 -2.44 -0.70 23.62
C GLY A 140 -3.04 0.69 23.66
N SER A 141 -3.99 0.88 24.55
CA SER A 141 -4.78 2.11 24.69
C SER A 141 -3.96 3.30 25.20
N GLU A 142 -2.79 3.06 25.76
CA GLU A 142 -1.86 4.08 26.27
C GLU A 142 -1.07 4.75 25.13
N ASP A 143 -1.06 4.13 23.97
CA ASP A 143 -0.44 4.65 22.75
C ASP A 143 -1.46 5.39 21.89
N VAL A 144 -0.99 6.27 21.02
CA VAL A 144 -1.82 6.96 20.01
C VAL A 144 -1.23 6.82 18.61
N ILE A 145 -2.11 6.58 17.65
CA ILE A 145 -1.80 6.70 16.22
C ILE A 145 -2.46 7.98 15.71
N ILE A 146 -1.66 8.84 15.09
CA ILE A 146 -2.06 10.12 14.55
C ILE A 146 -1.94 10.02 13.02
N SER A 147 -3.07 10.02 12.33
CA SER A 147 -3.17 9.74 10.90
C SER A 147 -3.58 10.98 10.12
N ASP A 148 -2.96 11.23 8.96
CA ASP A 148 -3.51 12.17 7.99
C ASP A 148 -4.89 11.69 7.53
N GLU A 149 -5.83 12.62 7.30
CA GLU A 149 -7.22 12.28 6.95
C GLU A 149 -7.37 11.62 5.57
N LEU A 150 -6.41 11.85 4.65
CA LEU A 150 -6.44 11.30 3.29
C LEU A 150 -5.59 10.04 3.11
N ASN A 151 -5.03 9.50 4.18
CA ASN A 151 -4.23 8.27 4.12
C ASN A 151 -4.96 7.12 3.42
N HIS A 152 -4.18 6.31 2.73
CA HIS A 152 -4.66 5.14 2.00
C HIS A 152 -5.43 4.15 2.88
N GLY A 153 -6.43 3.48 2.30
CA GLY A 153 -7.30 2.52 3.00
C GLY A 153 -6.55 1.40 3.75
N SER A 154 -5.39 0.97 3.27
CA SER A 154 -4.56 -0.04 3.95
C SER A 154 -4.00 0.44 5.29
N ILE A 155 -3.64 1.73 5.39
CA ILE A 155 -3.24 2.37 6.64
C ILE A 155 -4.40 2.38 7.60
N ILE A 156 -5.58 2.83 7.14
CA ILE A 156 -6.81 2.86 7.94
C ILE A 156 -7.14 1.46 8.47
N ASP A 157 -7.03 0.43 7.64
CA ASP A 157 -7.28 -0.95 8.05
C ASP A 157 -6.22 -1.46 9.05
N GLY A 158 -4.94 -1.15 8.83
CA GLY A 158 -3.87 -1.44 9.78
C GLY A 158 -4.11 -0.79 11.15
N VAL A 159 -4.51 0.48 11.17
CA VAL A 159 -4.87 1.23 12.39
C VAL A 159 -6.06 0.59 13.11
N ARG A 160 -7.07 0.14 12.36
CA ARG A 160 -8.26 -0.53 12.93
C ARG A 160 -7.94 -1.84 13.65
N LEU A 161 -6.87 -2.52 13.28
CA LEU A 161 -6.43 -3.75 13.93
C LEU A 161 -5.76 -3.52 15.29
N THR A 162 -5.46 -2.27 15.64
CA THR A 162 -4.82 -1.92 16.91
C THR A 162 -5.84 -1.62 18.02
N LYS A 163 -5.35 -1.61 19.28
CA LYS A 163 -6.06 -1.10 20.44
C LYS A 163 -5.63 0.32 20.84
N ALA A 164 -4.68 0.91 20.12
CA ALA A 164 -4.20 2.25 20.37
C ALA A 164 -5.32 3.29 20.18
N SER A 165 -5.22 4.39 20.89
CA SER A 165 -6.05 5.57 20.63
C SER A 165 -5.80 6.07 19.20
N ARG A 166 -6.82 6.65 18.59
CA ARG A 166 -6.77 7.11 17.19
C ARG A 166 -7.11 8.59 17.13
N ALA A 167 -6.23 9.33 16.50
CA ALA A 167 -6.45 10.73 16.18
C ALA A 167 -6.22 10.96 14.69
N VAL A 168 -6.94 11.91 14.12
CA VAL A 168 -6.82 12.28 12.71
C VAL A 168 -6.57 13.79 12.66
N TYR A 169 -5.62 14.22 11.84
CA TYR A 169 -5.41 15.64 11.55
C TYR A 169 -5.82 15.95 10.11
N GLN A 170 -6.19 17.21 9.86
CA GLN A 170 -6.54 17.68 8.52
C GLN A 170 -5.36 17.55 7.57
N HIS A 171 -5.66 17.15 6.35
CA HIS A 171 -4.69 16.85 5.33
C HIS A 171 -3.63 17.95 5.17
N ASN A 172 -2.35 17.55 5.32
CA ASN A 172 -1.17 18.42 5.21
C ASN A 172 -1.22 19.70 6.10
N ASP A 173 -2.07 19.72 7.16
CA ASP A 173 -2.15 20.84 8.11
C ASP A 173 -1.24 20.59 9.33
N MET A 174 -0.07 21.23 9.33
CA MET A 174 0.92 21.08 10.39
C MET A 174 0.47 21.71 11.71
N ALA A 175 -0.38 22.73 11.68
CA ALA A 175 -0.94 23.32 12.90
C ALA A 175 -1.95 22.37 13.55
N ALA A 176 -2.77 21.70 12.75
CA ALA A 176 -3.69 20.67 13.24
C ALA A 176 -2.90 19.46 13.78
N LEU A 177 -1.83 19.03 13.10
CA LEU A 177 -0.95 17.97 13.60
C LEU A 177 -0.33 18.32 14.94
N GLU A 178 0.22 19.52 15.09
CA GLU A 178 0.83 19.98 16.35
C GLU A 178 -0.20 20.03 17.48
N GLN A 179 -1.42 20.50 17.20
CA GLN A 179 -2.50 20.51 18.18
C GLN A 179 -2.79 19.08 18.66
N VAL A 180 -2.96 18.12 17.76
CA VAL A 180 -3.23 16.72 18.11
C VAL A 180 -2.08 16.13 18.94
N LEU A 181 -0.82 16.42 18.58
CA LEU A 181 0.35 15.98 19.34
C LEU A 181 0.34 16.52 20.78
N ARG A 182 -0.04 17.77 20.97
CA ARG A 182 -0.19 18.39 22.31
C ARG A 182 -1.31 17.74 23.12
N GLU A 183 -2.47 17.50 22.50
CA GLU A 183 -3.61 16.84 23.15
C GLU A 183 -3.27 15.43 23.62
N HIS A 184 -2.36 14.74 22.91
CA HIS A 184 -1.89 13.40 23.23
C HIS A 184 -0.49 13.36 23.89
N SER A 185 -0.07 14.47 24.51
CA SER A 185 1.25 14.57 25.18
C SER A 185 1.45 13.54 26.28
N GLY A 186 0.38 13.02 26.88
CA GLY A 186 0.42 11.98 27.93
C GLY A 186 0.48 10.53 27.41
N SER A 187 0.41 10.30 26.09
CA SER A 187 0.49 8.96 25.53
C SER A 187 1.91 8.38 25.67
N GLU A 188 2.02 7.07 25.97
CA GLU A 188 3.33 6.41 26.11
C GLU A 188 4.10 6.40 24.80
N ARG A 189 3.39 6.13 23.69
CA ARG A 189 3.93 6.19 22.33
C ARG A 189 3.02 6.98 21.44
N LYS A 190 3.62 7.77 20.60
CA LYS A 190 2.95 8.52 19.55
C LYS A 190 3.50 8.05 18.21
N LEU A 191 2.62 7.62 17.31
CA LEU A 191 2.96 7.19 15.95
C LEU A 191 2.22 8.07 14.95
N ILE A 192 2.94 8.94 14.26
CA ILE A 192 2.41 9.73 13.14
C ILE A 192 2.50 8.85 11.89
N ILE A 193 1.39 8.73 11.15
CA ILE A 193 1.35 7.98 9.89
C ILE A 193 0.83 8.87 8.78
N THR A 194 1.54 8.85 7.64
CA THR A 194 1.16 9.58 6.43
C THR A 194 1.52 8.80 5.18
N ASP A 195 0.72 8.96 4.09
CA ASP A 195 1.22 8.68 2.74
C ASP A 195 2.35 9.66 2.41
N GLY A 196 3.33 9.25 1.64
CA GLY A 196 4.40 10.13 1.13
C GLY A 196 3.91 10.96 -0.06
N VAL A 197 3.28 10.29 -1.01
CA VAL A 197 2.57 10.91 -2.14
C VAL A 197 1.14 10.40 -2.12
N PHE A 198 0.17 11.30 -2.02
CA PHE A 198 -1.25 10.95 -1.96
C PHE A 198 -1.76 10.60 -3.36
N SER A 199 -2.13 9.34 -3.56
CA SER A 199 -2.40 8.77 -4.89
C SER A 199 -3.56 9.41 -5.64
N MET A 200 -4.56 9.93 -4.94
CA MET A 200 -5.75 10.52 -5.57
C MET A 200 -5.59 11.99 -5.89
N ASP A 201 -4.86 12.73 -5.07
CA ASP A 201 -4.68 14.17 -5.17
C ASP A 201 -3.34 14.53 -5.84
N GLY A 202 -2.33 13.66 -5.70
CA GLY A 202 -1.01 13.80 -6.33
C GLY A 202 -0.09 14.77 -5.61
N ASP A 203 -0.46 15.24 -4.45
CA ASP A 203 0.38 16.10 -3.62
C ASP A 203 1.32 15.27 -2.72
N ILE A 204 2.29 15.95 -2.15
CA ILE A 204 3.38 15.37 -1.36
C ILE A 204 3.18 15.74 0.10
N ALA A 205 3.38 14.78 1.01
CA ALA A 205 3.42 15.06 2.44
C ALA A 205 4.52 16.07 2.77
N ARG A 206 4.25 16.98 3.69
CA ARG A 206 5.24 17.91 4.27
C ARG A 206 6.12 17.17 5.27
N LEU A 207 6.83 16.15 4.78
CA LEU A 207 7.51 15.16 5.62
C LEU A 207 8.62 15.78 6.47
N ASP A 208 9.26 16.85 5.99
CA ASP A 208 10.24 17.64 6.74
C ASP A 208 9.62 18.26 7.99
N GLU A 209 8.49 18.94 7.85
CA GLU A 209 7.78 19.56 8.97
C GLU A 209 7.13 18.51 9.90
N ILE A 210 6.59 17.43 9.34
CA ILE A 210 6.08 16.29 10.13
C ILE A 210 7.20 15.72 11.01
N THR A 211 8.40 15.53 10.44
CA THR A 211 9.54 14.99 11.16
C THR A 211 10.03 15.95 12.25
N GLU A 212 10.05 17.26 11.99
CA GLU A 212 10.39 18.28 13.00
C GLU A 212 9.39 18.26 14.17
N LEU A 213 8.10 18.18 13.90
CA LEU A 213 7.07 18.07 14.94
C LEU A 213 7.18 16.75 15.71
N ALA A 214 7.47 15.65 15.02
CA ALA A 214 7.68 14.35 15.65
C ALA A 214 8.84 14.39 16.66
N GLU A 215 9.97 14.98 16.30
CA GLU A 215 11.13 15.15 17.18
C GLU A 215 10.81 16.02 18.41
N GLN A 216 10.08 17.13 18.22
CA GLN A 216 9.67 18.03 19.31
C GLN A 216 8.72 17.37 20.31
N HIS A 217 7.92 16.40 19.85
CA HIS A 217 6.89 15.75 20.65
C HIS A 217 7.22 14.30 21.03
N ASP A 218 8.44 13.81 20.77
CA ASP A 218 8.86 12.42 21.02
C ASP A 218 7.90 11.42 20.35
N ALA A 219 7.68 11.56 19.04
CA ALA A 219 6.82 10.73 18.24
C ALA A 219 7.62 9.99 17.16
N MET A 220 7.17 8.79 16.83
CA MET A 220 7.66 8.02 15.68
C MET A 220 6.97 8.50 14.40
N VAL A 221 7.68 8.46 13.28
CA VAL A 221 7.13 8.73 11.94
C VAL A 221 7.11 7.46 11.12
N PHE A 222 5.96 7.18 10.52
CA PHE A 222 5.73 6.11 9.57
C PHE A 222 5.24 6.73 8.26
N VAL A 223 5.93 6.48 7.16
CA VAL A 223 5.54 6.96 5.84
C VAL A 223 5.27 5.79 4.89
N ASP A 224 4.13 5.81 4.22
CA ASP A 224 3.82 4.94 3.09
C ASP A 224 4.21 5.68 1.80
N ASP A 225 5.34 5.29 1.21
CA ASP A 225 5.90 5.93 0.02
C ASP A 225 5.71 5.11 -1.26
N CYS A 226 4.68 4.28 -1.32
CA CYS A 226 4.38 3.43 -2.48
C CYS A 226 4.31 4.22 -3.81
N HIS A 227 4.03 5.51 -3.78
CA HIS A 227 3.92 6.38 -4.95
C HIS A 227 5.13 7.31 -5.16
N GLY A 228 5.99 7.50 -4.18
CA GLY A 228 7.24 8.25 -4.30
C GLY A 228 8.45 7.39 -4.70
N GLU A 229 8.41 6.10 -4.36
CA GLU A 229 9.46 5.14 -4.71
C GLU A 229 9.68 5.06 -6.22
N GLY A 230 10.95 5.12 -6.63
CA GLY A 230 11.34 5.17 -8.03
C GLY A 230 11.17 6.53 -8.69
N VAL A 231 10.48 7.50 -8.08
CA VAL A 231 10.08 8.79 -8.66
C VAL A 231 10.78 9.95 -7.97
N LEU A 232 10.69 10.05 -6.65
CA LEU A 232 11.27 11.13 -5.85
C LEU A 232 12.68 10.77 -5.36
N GLY A 233 13.46 11.77 -4.92
CA GLY A 233 14.72 11.56 -4.23
C GLY A 233 15.74 10.71 -5.01
N GLU A 234 15.88 10.98 -6.31
CA GLU A 234 16.72 10.17 -7.22
C GLU A 234 16.29 8.69 -7.29
N GLY A 235 14.98 8.44 -7.13
CA GLY A 235 14.37 7.11 -7.12
C GLY A 235 14.36 6.44 -5.75
N ARG A 236 14.87 7.09 -4.70
CA ARG A 236 14.92 6.56 -3.33
C ARG A 236 13.76 7.03 -2.44
N GLY A 237 12.73 7.61 -3.05
CA GLY A 237 11.50 8.00 -2.38
C GLY A 237 11.53 9.34 -1.65
N ILE A 238 10.45 9.61 -0.91
CA ILE A 238 10.20 10.89 -0.27
C ILE A 238 11.19 11.20 0.86
N VAL A 239 11.64 10.19 1.61
CA VAL A 239 12.62 10.37 2.70
C VAL A 239 13.94 10.91 2.13
N ALA A 240 14.41 10.34 1.02
CA ALA A 240 15.59 10.82 0.33
C ALA A 240 15.36 12.18 -0.35
N HIS A 241 14.14 12.45 -0.83
CA HIS A 241 13.78 13.74 -1.44
C HIS A 241 13.97 14.91 -0.47
N PHE A 242 13.64 14.72 0.79
CA PHE A 242 13.82 15.73 1.84
C PHE A 242 15.16 15.59 2.63
N GLY A 243 15.98 14.58 2.33
CA GLY A 243 17.23 14.35 3.06
C GLY A 243 17.02 13.92 4.52
N LEU A 244 16.00 13.13 4.79
CA LEU A 244 15.55 12.75 6.13
C LEU A 244 15.99 11.34 6.56
N GLN A 245 17.01 10.77 5.89
CA GLN A 245 17.55 9.46 6.25
C GLN A 245 17.95 9.43 7.73
N GLY A 246 17.48 8.39 8.43
CA GLY A 246 17.71 8.22 9.87
C GLY A 246 16.80 9.04 10.78
N ARG A 247 15.93 9.90 10.23
CA ARG A 247 14.94 10.69 11.00
C ARG A 247 13.51 10.13 10.87
N VAL A 248 13.20 9.43 9.82
CA VAL A 248 11.93 8.68 9.66
C VAL A 248 12.11 7.30 10.25
N THR A 249 11.16 6.86 11.07
CA THR A 249 11.27 5.60 11.82
C THR A 249 10.98 4.38 10.95
N PHE A 250 9.94 4.47 10.11
CA PHE A 250 9.50 3.40 9.20
C PHE A 250 9.08 3.98 7.85
N GLU A 251 9.46 3.29 6.79
CA GLU A 251 9.10 3.61 5.42
C GLU A 251 8.65 2.33 4.69
N ILE A 252 7.54 2.41 3.95
CA ILE A 252 7.00 1.34 3.11
C ILE A 252 7.06 1.76 1.65
#